data_82c470958480869d325dc7fb4b607dfb
#
_entry.id   82c470958480869d325dc7fb4b607dfb
#
_cell.length_a   1.000
_cell.length_b   1.000
_cell.length_c   1.000
_cell.angle_alpha   90.00
_cell.angle_beta   90.00
_cell.angle_gamma   90.00
#
_symmetry.space_group_name_H-M   'P 1'
#
loop_
_entity.id
_entity.type
_entity.pdbx_description
1 polymer ?
#
loop_
_entity_poly.entity_id
_entity_poly.type
_entity_poly.pdbx_seq_one_letter_code
_entity_poly.pdbx_strand_id
1 'polypeptide(L)'
;MGLLREWWNNIMQHGPSFGYFPKAAKSWLVVKPEKYDEALQVFANTGINVTKEGRKYLGGYVGTRKASAEYVEELRDEWIAELIELSKIAKSEPQAAYSAFTAGFQHKMTYFIRTIPNLTDILKPLDDCIDDKLIPAITEGHVLTEADRILVSLPVRYGGLGIPIYREMCATEFENSKKATQALTSKIVAQESEFQNDQERERKIQKEIENAREEAHKKKLEDLRKNMSKEQLRANDVAQMKGASAWLTSLPLRDEGFVLNKREFFDAISLRYKWDLKRLPLKCVCNEAFTSDHAMQCKRGGYVIRRHNRIRDLFAKLLDDVADGVQVEPPLQPLTGEELPANANSESEARLDVAARGFWQQYEMAFFDIRVFSPFAKSYANISLESMFRSHEAAKKREYNERVIQVEHGSFTPVVLSAFGGMGYETGRFVGKLIEKLSEKRQTEKSVVASYIRRKISFELVKSQVACVRGSRNLWKKLVLDTGDIEVVDQQANIVGS
;
A
#
# COMPACT_ATOMS: atom_id res chain seq x y z
N MET A 1 -46.45 13.91 -21.52
CA MET A 1 -46.94 13.72 -20.13
C MET A 1 -48.05 12.66 -20.01
N GLY A 2 -49.00 12.57 -20.97
CA GLY A 2 -50.11 11.60 -20.90
C GLY A 2 -49.71 10.15 -20.68
N LEU A 3 -48.74 9.63 -21.47
CA LEU A 3 -48.24 8.26 -21.32
C LEU A 3 -47.63 7.99 -19.96
N LEU A 4 -46.90 8.96 -19.34
CA LEU A 4 -46.35 8.81 -18.01
C LEU A 4 -47.46 8.76 -16.94
N ARG A 5 -48.56 9.50 -17.14
CA ARG A 5 -49.71 9.45 -16.24
C ARG A 5 -50.42 8.09 -16.35
N GLU A 6 -50.58 7.57 -17.55
CA GLU A 6 -51.16 6.26 -17.82
C GLU A 6 -50.30 5.16 -17.19
N TRP A 7 -48.98 5.21 -17.37
CA TRP A 7 -48.01 4.31 -16.72
C TRP A 7 -48.15 4.35 -15.18
N TRP A 8 -48.26 5.54 -14.59
CA TRP A 8 -48.46 5.66 -13.15
C TRP A 8 -49.77 5.00 -12.70
N ASN A 9 -50.88 5.25 -13.42
CA ASN A 9 -52.17 4.65 -13.11
C ASN A 9 -52.08 3.13 -13.20
N ASN A 10 -51.46 2.59 -14.21
CA ASN A 10 -51.25 1.15 -14.38
C ASN A 10 -50.45 0.53 -13.25
N ILE A 11 -49.35 1.18 -12.81
CA ILE A 11 -48.56 0.72 -11.67
C ILE A 11 -49.39 0.77 -10.36
N MET A 12 -50.17 1.82 -10.14
CA MET A 12 -51.01 1.91 -8.97
C MET A 12 -52.10 0.84 -8.95
N GLN A 13 -52.67 0.49 -10.12
CA GLN A 13 -53.73 -0.49 -10.26
C GLN A 13 -53.22 -1.93 -10.22
N HIS A 14 -52.14 -2.23 -10.93
CA HIS A 14 -51.67 -3.61 -11.13
C HIS A 14 -50.46 -4.00 -10.24
N GLY A 15 -49.73 -3.00 -9.76
CA GLY A 15 -48.52 -3.25 -8.90
C GLY A 15 -48.81 -4.10 -7.69
N PRO A 16 -49.92 -3.89 -6.94
CA PRO A 16 -50.26 -4.71 -5.77
C PRO A 16 -50.38 -6.22 -6.05
N SER A 17 -50.89 -6.61 -7.23
CA SER A 17 -50.98 -8.03 -7.63
C SER A 17 -49.61 -8.71 -7.85
N PHE A 18 -48.56 -7.91 -8.06
CA PHE A 18 -47.15 -8.33 -8.17
C PHE A 18 -46.35 -8.06 -6.89
N GLY A 19 -46.99 -7.69 -5.78
CA GLY A 19 -46.34 -7.37 -4.51
C GLY A 19 -45.66 -5.99 -4.47
N TYR A 20 -45.92 -5.14 -5.47
CA TYR A 20 -45.39 -3.75 -5.53
C TYR A 20 -46.43 -2.74 -5.14
N PHE A 21 -46.22 -1.98 -4.05
CA PHE A 21 -47.13 -0.98 -3.50
C PHE A 21 -46.52 0.42 -3.63
N PRO A 22 -46.74 1.14 -4.75
CA PRO A 22 -46.20 2.47 -4.96
C PRO A 22 -46.75 3.47 -3.94
N LYS A 23 -45.89 4.32 -3.39
CA LYS A 23 -46.27 5.40 -2.47
C LYS A 23 -46.12 6.73 -3.17
N ALA A 24 -47.25 7.37 -3.53
CA ALA A 24 -47.25 8.61 -4.24
C ALA A 24 -46.44 9.72 -3.51
N ALA A 25 -46.58 9.86 -2.21
CA ALA A 25 -45.84 10.85 -1.42
C ALA A 25 -44.33 10.67 -1.41
N LYS A 26 -43.84 9.47 -1.76
CA LYS A 26 -42.38 9.19 -1.92
C LYS A 26 -41.93 9.18 -3.38
N SER A 27 -42.87 9.31 -4.33
CA SER A 27 -42.59 9.34 -5.76
C SER A 27 -42.38 10.77 -6.25
N TRP A 28 -41.40 10.92 -7.13
CA TRP A 28 -41.02 12.22 -7.66
C TRP A 28 -40.97 12.17 -9.18
N LEU A 29 -41.60 13.19 -9.78
CA LEU A 29 -41.53 13.46 -11.20
C LEU A 29 -40.57 14.64 -11.43
N VAL A 30 -39.42 14.36 -12.01
CA VAL A 30 -38.44 15.40 -12.39
C VAL A 30 -38.67 15.75 -13.85
N VAL A 31 -38.97 16.98 -14.13
CA VAL A 31 -39.29 17.46 -15.48
C VAL A 31 -38.42 18.65 -15.89
N LYS A 32 -38.32 18.89 -17.19
CA LYS A 32 -37.69 20.10 -17.72
C LYS A 32 -38.55 21.33 -17.30
N PRO A 33 -37.95 22.54 -17.08
CA PRO A 33 -38.68 23.74 -16.68
C PRO A 33 -39.88 24.03 -17.57
N GLU A 34 -39.74 23.84 -18.90
CA GLU A 34 -40.80 24.12 -19.88
C GLU A 34 -42.01 23.17 -19.76
N LYS A 35 -41.84 22.05 -19.07
CA LYS A 35 -42.86 21.02 -18.87
C LYS A 35 -43.47 21.02 -17.46
N TYR A 36 -43.06 21.95 -16.59
CA TYR A 36 -43.41 21.93 -15.18
C TYR A 36 -44.88 22.14 -14.95
N ASP A 37 -45.49 23.19 -15.59
CA ASP A 37 -46.92 23.51 -15.46
C ASP A 37 -47.82 22.42 -16.05
N GLU A 38 -47.45 21.89 -17.21
CA GLU A 38 -48.11 20.71 -17.83
C GLU A 38 -48.09 19.51 -16.88
N ALA A 39 -46.92 19.24 -16.24
CA ALA A 39 -46.78 18.14 -15.30
C ALA A 39 -47.64 18.31 -14.06
N LEU A 40 -47.71 19.51 -13.49
CA LEU A 40 -48.58 19.82 -12.35
C LEU A 40 -50.06 19.57 -12.67
N GLN A 41 -50.52 19.96 -13.86
CA GLN A 41 -51.89 19.73 -14.30
C GLN A 41 -52.17 18.23 -14.52
N VAL A 42 -51.32 17.55 -15.27
CA VAL A 42 -51.50 16.13 -15.62
C VAL A 42 -51.42 15.23 -14.40
N PHE A 43 -50.56 15.53 -13.40
CA PHE A 43 -50.39 14.74 -12.19
C PHE A 43 -51.14 15.30 -10.98
N ALA A 44 -52.02 16.31 -11.19
CA ALA A 44 -52.93 16.74 -10.17
C ALA A 44 -53.70 15.55 -9.55
N ASN A 45 -53.95 15.57 -8.26
CA ASN A 45 -54.66 14.54 -7.50
C ASN A 45 -53.98 13.14 -7.46
N THR A 46 -52.71 13.00 -7.86
CA THR A 46 -51.96 11.73 -7.72
C THR A 46 -51.25 11.63 -6.40
N GLY A 47 -50.94 12.73 -5.74
CA GLY A 47 -50.06 12.81 -4.57
C GLY A 47 -48.59 12.65 -4.88
N ILE A 48 -48.19 12.62 -6.16
CA ILE A 48 -46.78 12.61 -6.59
C ILE A 48 -46.19 14.00 -6.45
N ASN A 49 -44.95 14.08 -5.99
CA ASN A 49 -44.18 15.31 -5.98
C ASN A 49 -43.66 15.63 -7.39
N VAL A 50 -43.84 16.87 -7.84
CA VAL A 50 -43.32 17.35 -9.14
C VAL A 50 -42.23 18.39 -8.87
N THR A 51 -41.12 18.28 -9.53
CA THR A 51 -40.01 19.26 -9.44
C THR A 51 -39.41 19.54 -10.81
N LYS A 52 -38.97 20.79 -11.02
CA LYS A 52 -38.18 21.22 -12.19
C LYS A 52 -36.69 21.37 -11.86
N GLU A 53 -36.34 21.33 -10.59
CA GLU A 53 -34.94 21.51 -10.14
C GLU A 53 -34.21 20.18 -10.05
N GLY A 54 -34.86 19.18 -9.48
CA GLY A 54 -34.29 17.84 -9.37
C GLY A 54 -34.52 17.19 -8.03
N ARG A 55 -33.98 15.97 -7.89
CA ARG A 55 -34.09 15.17 -6.67
C ARG A 55 -32.93 14.20 -6.51
N LYS A 56 -32.57 13.93 -5.26
CA LYS A 56 -31.66 12.83 -4.91
C LYS A 56 -32.24 11.48 -5.36
N TYR A 57 -31.45 10.69 -6.06
CA TYR A 57 -31.84 9.37 -6.55
C TYR A 57 -30.66 8.41 -6.45
N LEU A 58 -30.82 7.31 -5.69
CA LEU A 58 -29.80 6.29 -5.46
C LEU A 58 -28.42 6.87 -5.05
N GLY A 59 -28.40 7.89 -4.21
CA GLY A 59 -27.18 8.57 -3.78
C GLY A 59 -26.66 9.64 -4.76
N GLY A 60 -27.06 9.59 -6.04
CA GLY A 60 -26.78 10.63 -7.03
C GLY A 60 -27.83 11.73 -7.04
N TYR A 61 -27.82 12.55 -8.10
CA TYR A 61 -28.76 13.62 -8.30
C TYR A 61 -29.27 13.65 -9.75
N VAL A 62 -30.59 13.72 -9.93
CA VAL A 62 -31.23 13.86 -11.24
C VAL A 62 -31.92 15.19 -11.27
N GLY A 63 -31.52 16.10 -12.19
CA GLY A 63 -32.12 17.45 -12.27
C GLY A 63 -31.26 18.46 -13.04
N THR A 64 -31.40 19.74 -12.68
CA THR A 64 -30.63 20.83 -13.28
C THR A 64 -29.18 20.79 -12.83
N ARG A 65 -28.26 21.33 -13.66
CA ARG A 65 -26.84 21.44 -13.31
C ARG A 65 -26.63 22.23 -12.02
N LYS A 66 -27.39 23.30 -11.82
CA LYS A 66 -27.31 24.17 -10.63
C LYS A 66 -27.66 23.40 -9.36
N ALA A 67 -28.83 22.76 -9.32
CA ALA A 67 -29.26 22.02 -8.14
C ALA A 67 -28.37 20.77 -7.87
N SER A 68 -27.83 20.14 -8.92
CA SER A 68 -26.84 19.06 -8.77
C SER A 68 -25.53 19.57 -8.20
N ALA A 69 -25.06 20.75 -8.59
CA ALA A 69 -23.86 21.38 -8.05
C ALA A 69 -24.06 21.74 -6.56
N GLU A 70 -25.14 22.41 -6.21
CA GLU A 70 -25.48 22.75 -4.82
C GLU A 70 -25.55 21.51 -3.92
N TYR A 71 -26.12 20.41 -4.42
CA TYR A 71 -26.12 19.11 -3.70
C TYR A 71 -24.72 18.58 -3.41
N VAL A 72 -23.81 18.65 -4.39
CA VAL A 72 -22.44 18.17 -4.19
C VAL A 72 -21.64 19.13 -3.31
N GLU A 73 -21.91 20.42 -3.35
CA GLU A 73 -21.30 21.42 -2.46
C GLU A 73 -21.65 21.14 -0.99
N GLU A 74 -22.93 20.85 -0.67
CA GLU A 74 -23.30 20.41 0.68
C GLU A 74 -22.53 19.19 1.15
N LEU A 75 -22.45 18.15 0.30
CA LEU A 75 -21.71 16.93 0.61
C LEU A 75 -20.22 17.18 0.75
N ARG A 76 -19.62 18.00 -0.10
CA ARG A 76 -18.21 18.39 -0.01
C ARG A 76 -17.90 19.03 1.33
N ASP A 77 -18.76 19.92 1.81
CA ASP A 77 -18.56 20.61 3.08
C ASP A 77 -18.65 19.64 4.27
N GLU A 78 -19.57 18.66 4.21
CA GLU A 78 -19.60 17.54 5.16
C GLU A 78 -18.29 16.72 5.13
N TRP A 79 -17.79 16.38 3.94
CA TRP A 79 -16.54 15.63 3.79
C TRP A 79 -15.32 16.42 4.27
N ILE A 80 -15.30 17.73 4.05
CA ILE A 80 -14.23 18.60 4.57
C ILE A 80 -14.25 18.59 6.10
N ALA A 81 -15.41 18.67 6.73
CA ALA A 81 -15.54 18.58 8.18
C ALA A 81 -15.03 17.23 8.72
N GLU A 82 -15.43 16.10 8.11
CA GLU A 82 -14.92 14.76 8.46
C GLU A 82 -13.40 14.66 8.27
N LEU A 83 -12.87 15.23 7.18
CA LEU A 83 -11.43 15.21 6.86
C LEU A 83 -10.61 16.02 7.88
N ILE A 84 -11.16 17.14 8.37
CA ILE A 84 -10.52 17.92 9.44
C ILE A 84 -10.43 17.08 10.72
N GLU A 85 -11.49 16.37 11.10
CA GLU A 85 -11.45 15.47 12.27
C GLU A 85 -10.45 14.32 12.07
N LEU A 86 -10.44 13.71 10.89
CA LEU A 86 -9.44 12.68 10.56
C LEU A 86 -8.02 13.23 10.65
N SER A 87 -7.79 14.47 10.23
CA SER A 87 -6.49 15.14 10.32
C SER A 87 -6.06 15.40 11.77
N LYS A 88 -7.00 15.62 12.69
CA LYS A 88 -6.71 15.71 14.13
C LYS A 88 -6.24 14.36 14.68
N ILE A 89 -6.93 13.27 14.31
CA ILE A 89 -6.55 11.91 14.69
C ILE A 89 -5.16 11.57 14.12
N ALA A 90 -4.86 11.98 12.88
CA ALA A 90 -3.58 11.74 12.23
C ALA A 90 -2.37 12.31 13.00
N LYS A 91 -2.55 13.36 13.80
CA LYS A 91 -1.49 13.93 14.64
C LYS A 91 -1.01 12.97 15.74
N SER A 92 -1.85 12.07 16.21
CA SER A 92 -1.50 11.04 17.21
C SER A 92 -1.35 9.65 16.59
N GLU A 93 -2.24 9.28 15.66
CA GLU A 93 -2.34 7.95 15.05
C GLU A 93 -2.26 8.04 13.51
N PRO A 94 -1.10 8.44 12.93
CA PRO A 94 -1.00 8.72 11.50
C PRO A 94 -1.21 7.50 10.62
N GLN A 95 -0.79 6.30 11.04
CA GLN A 95 -1.03 5.08 10.27
C GLN A 95 -2.53 4.75 10.18
N ALA A 96 -3.24 4.86 11.31
CA ALA A 96 -4.67 4.57 11.35
C ALA A 96 -5.46 5.57 10.49
N ALA A 97 -5.12 6.86 10.57
CA ALA A 97 -5.75 7.91 9.77
C ALA A 97 -5.47 7.73 8.27
N TYR A 98 -4.23 7.41 7.90
CA TYR A 98 -3.86 7.09 6.51
C TYR A 98 -4.66 5.89 5.98
N SER A 99 -4.74 4.81 6.78
CA SER A 99 -5.51 3.62 6.40
C SER A 99 -7.01 3.92 6.29
N ALA A 100 -7.59 4.69 7.21
CA ALA A 100 -9.00 5.10 7.17
C ALA A 100 -9.30 5.96 5.92
N PHE A 101 -8.38 6.86 5.55
CA PHE A 101 -8.51 7.64 4.33
C PHE A 101 -8.43 6.76 3.08
N THR A 102 -7.36 5.96 2.94
CA THR A 102 -7.09 5.21 1.69
C THR A 102 -7.97 3.98 1.50
N ALA A 103 -8.40 3.31 2.57
CA ALA A 103 -9.27 2.14 2.48
C ALA A 103 -10.78 2.47 2.51
N GLY A 104 -11.16 3.65 2.96
CA GLY A 104 -12.56 4.04 3.16
C GLY A 104 -12.92 5.40 2.61
N PHE A 105 -12.45 6.46 3.25
CA PHE A 105 -12.92 7.84 3.02
C PHE A 105 -12.82 8.27 1.55
N GLN A 106 -11.67 8.03 0.90
CA GLN A 106 -11.44 8.43 -0.50
C GLN A 106 -12.46 7.86 -1.49
N HIS A 107 -13.13 6.75 -1.16
CA HIS A 107 -14.08 6.13 -2.07
C HIS A 107 -15.46 6.80 -2.07
N LYS A 108 -15.76 7.63 -1.06
CA LYS A 108 -17.01 8.41 -1.02
C LYS A 108 -17.17 9.26 -2.28
N MET A 109 -16.12 9.99 -2.66
CA MET A 109 -16.13 10.89 -3.81
C MET A 109 -16.18 10.17 -5.16
N THR A 110 -15.68 8.94 -5.24
CA THR A 110 -15.59 8.17 -6.50
C THR A 110 -16.97 7.98 -7.16
N TYR A 111 -18.01 7.76 -6.38
CA TYR A 111 -19.37 7.62 -6.88
C TYR A 111 -19.85 8.90 -7.58
N PHE A 112 -19.65 10.05 -6.95
CA PHE A 112 -20.13 11.35 -7.44
C PHE A 112 -19.39 11.80 -8.69
N ILE A 113 -18.07 11.66 -8.75
CA ILE A 113 -17.30 12.00 -9.96
C ILE A 113 -17.62 11.11 -11.16
N ARG A 114 -18.20 9.92 -10.95
CA ARG A 114 -18.66 9.02 -12.02
C ARG A 114 -20.08 9.31 -12.47
N THR A 115 -20.92 9.91 -11.62
CA THR A 115 -22.35 10.07 -11.87
C THR A 115 -22.75 11.51 -12.17
N ILE A 116 -21.95 12.48 -11.74
CA ILE A 116 -22.25 13.92 -11.88
C ILE A 116 -21.11 14.60 -12.65
N PRO A 117 -21.43 15.31 -13.75
CA PRO A 117 -20.40 15.99 -14.55
C PRO A 117 -19.95 17.32 -13.92
N ASN A 118 -18.80 17.82 -14.35
CA ASN A 118 -18.29 19.17 -14.08
C ASN A 118 -18.06 19.47 -12.57
N LEU A 119 -17.52 18.50 -11.83
CA LEU A 119 -17.21 18.65 -10.40
C LEU A 119 -15.81 19.22 -10.10
N THR A 120 -15.01 19.55 -11.11
CA THR A 120 -13.62 19.99 -10.96
C THR A 120 -13.47 21.16 -9.99
N ASP A 121 -14.23 22.25 -10.19
CA ASP A 121 -14.16 23.44 -9.34
C ASP A 121 -14.83 23.21 -7.98
N ILE A 122 -15.89 22.41 -7.96
CA ILE A 122 -16.62 22.07 -6.73
C ILE A 122 -15.76 21.28 -5.75
N LEU A 123 -14.93 20.37 -6.25
CA LEU A 123 -14.05 19.52 -5.41
C LEU A 123 -12.70 20.16 -5.10
N LYS A 124 -12.35 21.30 -5.68
CA LYS A 124 -11.10 22.00 -5.37
C LYS A 124 -10.92 22.28 -3.87
N PRO A 125 -11.91 22.82 -3.12
CA PRO A 125 -11.74 23.03 -1.68
C PRO A 125 -11.46 21.76 -0.88
N LEU A 126 -11.94 20.58 -1.34
CA LEU A 126 -11.63 19.30 -0.74
C LEU A 126 -10.17 18.92 -0.98
N ASP A 127 -9.67 19.07 -2.21
CA ASP A 127 -8.25 18.87 -2.53
C ASP A 127 -7.36 19.80 -1.70
N ASP A 128 -7.72 21.08 -1.60
CA ASP A 128 -7.00 22.06 -0.79
C ASP A 128 -6.98 21.64 0.71
N CYS A 129 -8.08 21.11 1.24
CA CYS A 129 -8.13 20.58 2.61
C CYS A 129 -7.25 19.32 2.80
N ILE A 130 -7.21 18.44 1.81
CA ILE A 130 -6.28 17.29 1.84
C ILE A 130 -4.83 17.77 1.89
N ASP A 131 -4.47 18.74 1.06
CA ASP A 131 -3.12 19.27 0.93
C ASP A 131 -2.69 20.06 2.17
N ASP A 132 -3.58 20.84 2.78
CA ASP A 132 -3.29 21.72 3.91
C ASP A 132 -3.44 21.05 5.28
N LYS A 133 -4.25 20.01 5.41
CA LYS A 133 -4.60 19.41 6.70
C LYS A 133 -4.14 17.94 6.80
N LEU A 134 -4.63 17.07 5.91
CA LEU A 134 -4.38 15.63 6.02
C LEU A 134 -2.92 15.29 5.74
N ILE A 135 -2.38 15.72 4.60
CA ILE A 135 -1.01 15.39 4.20
C ILE A 135 0.00 15.88 5.23
N PRO A 136 -0.02 17.14 5.70
CA PRO A 136 0.89 17.57 6.76
C PRO A 136 0.71 16.78 8.07
N ALA A 137 -0.52 16.37 8.40
CA ALA A 137 -0.77 15.59 9.62
C ALA A 137 -0.18 14.18 9.58
N ILE A 138 -0.13 13.53 8.40
CA ILE A 138 0.47 12.20 8.22
C ILE A 138 1.95 12.23 7.87
N THR A 139 2.53 13.39 7.55
CA THR A 139 3.94 13.57 7.15
C THR A 139 4.75 14.42 8.12
N GLU A 140 4.29 14.57 9.36
CA GLU A 140 4.92 15.44 10.37
C GLU A 140 5.10 16.90 9.91
N GLY A 141 4.17 17.43 9.13
CA GLY A 141 4.22 18.80 8.61
C GLY A 141 5.29 19.01 7.53
N HIS A 142 5.58 18.00 6.73
CA HIS A 142 6.39 18.16 5.54
C HIS A 142 5.64 18.99 4.50
N VAL A 143 6.29 20.01 3.96
CA VAL A 143 5.73 20.87 2.90
C VAL A 143 6.05 20.22 1.56
N LEU A 144 5.02 19.78 0.86
CA LEU A 144 5.17 19.16 -0.45
C LEU A 144 5.48 20.20 -1.53
N THR A 145 6.43 19.91 -2.38
CA THR A 145 6.52 20.56 -3.69
C THR A 145 5.39 20.06 -4.60
N GLU A 146 5.14 20.75 -5.71
CA GLU A 146 4.18 20.27 -6.72
C GLU A 146 4.53 18.86 -7.21
N ALA A 147 5.82 18.60 -7.46
CA ALA A 147 6.30 17.28 -7.86
C ALA A 147 6.05 16.21 -6.77
N ASP A 148 6.28 16.53 -5.48
CA ASP A 148 5.97 15.63 -4.37
C ASP A 148 4.47 15.35 -4.31
N ARG A 149 3.62 16.37 -4.50
CA ARG A 149 2.15 16.21 -4.47
C ARG A 149 1.66 15.29 -5.58
N ILE A 150 2.21 15.43 -6.78
CA ILE A 150 1.90 14.53 -7.90
C ILE A 150 2.39 13.12 -7.60
N LEU A 151 3.60 12.94 -7.05
CA LEU A 151 4.13 11.63 -6.66
C LEU A 151 3.25 10.97 -5.59
N VAL A 152 2.87 11.71 -4.54
CA VAL A 152 1.98 11.25 -3.47
C VAL A 152 0.61 10.81 -3.99
N SER A 153 0.11 11.42 -5.09
CA SER A 153 -1.16 11.04 -5.71
C SER A 153 -1.12 9.71 -6.46
N LEU A 154 0.06 9.27 -6.89
CA LEU A 154 0.20 8.01 -7.59
C LEU A 154 -0.11 6.80 -6.69
N PRO A 155 -0.60 5.69 -7.27
CA PRO A 155 -0.76 4.44 -6.55
C PRO A 155 0.54 4.00 -5.85
N VAL A 156 0.40 3.30 -4.73
CA VAL A 156 1.53 2.82 -3.91
C VAL A 156 2.52 1.97 -4.72
N ARG A 157 2.05 1.20 -5.72
CA ARG A 157 2.91 0.41 -6.62
C ARG A 157 3.82 1.25 -7.52
N TYR A 158 3.51 2.52 -7.72
CA TYR A 158 4.34 3.50 -8.43
C TYR A 158 5.18 4.39 -7.52
N GLY A 159 5.24 4.04 -6.24
CA GLY A 159 5.99 4.80 -5.24
C GLY A 159 5.18 5.88 -4.54
N GLY A 160 3.91 6.12 -4.91
CA GLY A 160 3.03 7.10 -4.28
C GLY A 160 2.46 6.65 -2.93
N LEU A 161 1.53 7.44 -2.40
CA LEU A 161 0.71 7.12 -1.22
C LEU A 161 -0.74 6.81 -1.59
N GLY A 162 -1.13 6.96 -2.85
CA GLY A 162 -2.50 6.74 -3.30
C GLY A 162 -3.50 7.78 -2.78
N ILE A 163 -3.04 9.00 -2.51
CA ILE A 163 -3.89 10.12 -2.07
C ILE A 163 -4.26 10.95 -3.30
N PRO A 164 -5.45 10.76 -3.89
CA PRO A 164 -5.81 11.33 -5.19
C PRO A 164 -5.87 12.86 -5.19
N ILE A 165 -5.88 13.43 -6.39
CA ILE A 165 -6.25 14.81 -6.69
C ILE A 165 -7.59 14.74 -7.43
N TYR A 166 -8.69 14.99 -6.73
CA TYR A 166 -10.05 14.74 -7.27
C TYR A 166 -10.37 15.62 -8.47
N ARG A 167 -9.96 16.90 -8.45
CA ARG A 167 -10.16 17.83 -9.57
C ARG A 167 -9.58 17.32 -10.90
N GLU A 168 -8.48 16.54 -10.85
CA GLU A 168 -7.87 15.96 -12.04
C GLU A 168 -8.61 14.70 -12.54
N MET A 169 -9.33 14.02 -11.65
CA MET A 169 -10.01 12.77 -11.97
C MET A 169 -11.42 12.96 -12.53
N CYS A 170 -12.10 14.08 -12.20
CA CYS A 170 -13.53 14.29 -12.45
C CYS A 170 -13.93 14.02 -13.91
N ALA A 171 -13.28 14.67 -14.87
CA ALA A 171 -13.63 14.53 -16.29
C ALA A 171 -13.41 13.12 -16.80
N THR A 172 -12.25 12.53 -16.51
CA THR A 172 -11.88 11.20 -16.97
C THR A 172 -12.79 10.11 -16.38
N GLU A 173 -13.08 10.17 -15.08
CA GLU A 173 -13.92 9.17 -14.41
C GLU A 173 -15.39 9.26 -14.87
N PHE A 174 -15.90 10.46 -15.14
CA PHE A 174 -17.24 10.63 -15.68
C PHE A 174 -17.33 10.04 -17.10
N GLU A 175 -16.38 10.33 -18.00
CA GLU A 175 -16.37 9.76 -19.35
C GLU A 175 -16.15 8.24 -19.35
N ASN A 176 -15.31 7.72 -18.45
CA ASN A 176 -15.15 6.28 -18.26
C ASN A 176 -16.46 5.61 -17.82
N SER A 177 -17.20 6.25 -16.91
CA SER A 177 -18.51 5.76 -16.47
C SER A 177 -19.53 5.73 -17.61
N LYS A 178 -19.58 6.80 -18.43
CA LYS A 178 -20.43 6.84 -19.64
C LYS A 178 -20.07 5.74 -20.62
N LYS A 179 -18.78 5.54 -20.89
CA LYS A 179 -18.30 4.49 -21.78
C LYS A 179 -18.72 3.11 -21.28
N ALA A 180 -18.58 2.85 -19.99
CA ALA A 180 -18.95 1.58 -19.37
C ALA A 180 -20.45 1.28 -19.45
N THR A 181 -21.32 2.31 -19.35
CA THR A 181 -22.77 2.15 -19.33
C THR A 181 -23.44 2.40 -20.70
N GLN A 182 -22.68 2.76 -21.74
CA GLN A 182 -23.22 3.19 -23.04
C GLN A 182 -24.14 2.15 -23.68
N ALA A 183 -23.77 0.87 -23.63
CA ALA A 183 -24.58 -0.19 -24.24
C ALA A 183 -25.95 -0.29 -23.59
N LEU A 184 -26.02 -0.27 -22.28
CA LEU A 184 -27.28 -0.28 -21.50
C LEU A 184 -28.10 0.98 -21.75
N THR A 185 -27.46 2.15 -21.71
CA THR A 185 -28.13 3.44 -21.89
C THR A 185 -28.74 3.56 -23.28
N SER A 186 -28.03 3.11 -24.33
CA SER A 186 -28.53 3.11 -25.71
C SER A 186 -29.77 2.26 -25.87
N LYS A 187 -29.81 1.08 -25.26
CA LYS A 187 -30.98 0.18 -25.31
C LYS A 187 -32.16 0.73 -24.54
N ILE A 188 -31.94 1.34 -23.37
CA ILE A 188 -32.98 2.01 -22.61
C ILE A 188 -33.58 3.16 -23.45
N VAL A 189 -32.75 3.97 -24.12
CA VAL A 189 -33.21 5.07 -24.98
C VAL A 189 -33.98 4.54 -26.18
N ALA A 190 -33.56 3.44 -26.77
CA ALA A 190 -34.22 2.78 -27.89
C ALA A 190 -35.51 2.03 -27.46
N GLN A 191 -35.80 1.95 -26.16
CA GLN A 191 -36.93 1.21 -25.57
C GLN A 191 -36.96 -0.28 -26.00
N GLU A 192 -35.78 -0.88 -26.14
CA GLU A 192 -35.66 -2.31 -26.40
C GLU A 192 -36.10 -3.12 -25.16
N SER A 193 -37.03 -4.06 -25.35
CA SER A 193 -37.63 -4.85 -24.29
C SER A 193 -36.72 -5.94 -23.75
N GLU A 194 -35.73 -6.36 -24.54
CA GLU A 194 -34.78 -7.42 -24.16
C GLU A 194 -33.38 -6.85 -24.03
N PHE A 195 -32.80 -7.00 -22.85
CA PHE A 195 -31.40 -6.71 -22.56
C PHE A 195 -30.66 -8.02 -22.32
N GLN A 196 -29.91 -8.47 -23.32
CA GLN A 196 -28.91 -9.52 -23.07
C GLN A 196 -27.60 -8.85 -22.62
N ASN A 197 -27.18 -9.19 -21.41
CA ASN A 197 -25.94 -8.69 -20.85
C ASN A 197 -24.75 -9.35 -21.55
N ASP A 198 -24.01 -8.58 -22.35
CA ASP A 198 -22.76 -9.02 -22.99
C ASP A 198 -21.60 -8.85 -22.00
N GLN A 199 -21.44 -9.84 -21.12
CA GLN A 199 -20.39 -9.84 -20.10
C GLN A 199 -18.98 -9.78 -20.69
N GLU A 200 -18.75 -10.31 -21.89
CA GLU A 200 -17.45 -10.27 -22.55
C GLU A 200 -17.12 -8.85 -23.03
N ARG A 201 -18.09 -8.17 -23.60
CA ARG A 201 -17.97 -6.77 -24.00
C ARG A 201 -17.73 -5.86 -22.78
N GLU A 202 -18.48 -6.07 -21.69
CA GLU A 202 -18.30 -5.30 -20.45
C GLU A 202 -16.89 -5.50 -19.87
N ARG A 203 -16.42 -6.74 -19.79
CA ARG A 203 -15.04 -7.04 -19.35
C ARG A 203 -13.98 -6.40 -20.23
N LYS A 204 -14.21 -6.36 -21.54
CA LYS A 204 -13.29 -5.71 -22.49
C LYS A 204 -13.23 -4.21 -22.23
N ILE A 205 -14.37 -3.54 -22.10
CA ILE A 205 -14.45 -2.10 -21.81
C ILE A 205 -13.78 -1.79 -20.45
N GLN A 206 -14.06 -2.58 -19.44
CA GLN A 206 -13.46 -2.42 -18.12
C GLN A 206 -11.93 -2.53 -18.20
N LYS A 207 -11.42 -3.52 -18.92
CA LYS A 207 -9.98 -3.72 -19.13
C LYS A 207 -9.34 -2.56 -19.89
N GLU A 208 -10.03 -2.01 -20.91
CA GLU A 208 -9.54 -0.82 -21.62
C GLU A 208 -9.44 0.40 -20.70
N ILE A 209 -10.43 0.63 -19.82
CA ILE A 209 -10.42 1.70 -18.84
C ILE A 209 -9.27 1.52 -17.84
N GLU A 210 -9.07 0.30 -17.35
CA GLU A 210 -7.97 -0.04 -16.43
C GLU A 210 -6.60 0.20 -17.10
N ASN A 211 -6.42 -0.26 -18.34
CA ASN A 211 -5.18 -0.05 -19.09
C ASN A 211 -4.91 1.44 -19.33
N ALA A 212 -5.93 2.23 -19.69
CA ALA A 212 -5.78 3.67 -19.90
C ALA A 212 -5.37 4.41 -18.60
N ARG A 213 -5.94 4.01 -17.45
CA ARG A 213 -5.51 4.54 -16.15
C ARG A 213 -4.07 4.17 -15.81
N GLU A 214 -3.71 2.91 -16.07
CA GLU A 214 -2.35 2.41 -15.82
C GLU A 214 -1.32 3.17 -16.66
N GLU A 215 -1.60 3.39 -17.94
CA GLU A 215 -0.74 4.19 -18.83
C GLU A 215 -0.65 5.65 -18.39
N ALA A 216 -1.75 6.26 -17.95
CA ALA A 216 -1.74 7.62 -17.42
C ALA A 216 -0.85 7.74 -16.15
N HIS A 217 -0.91 6.76 -15.25
CA HIS A 217 -0.03 6.73 -14.08
C HIS A 217 1.44 6.55 -14.46
N LYS A 218 1.75 5.66 -15.41
CA LYS A 218 3.12 5.46 -15.90
C LYS A 218 3.67 6.74 -16.52
N LYS A 219 2.88 7.39 -17.37
CA LYS A 219 3.28 8.65 -18.00
C LYS A 219 3.56 9.75 -16.98
N LYS A 220 2.65 9.93 -15.99
CA LYS A 220 2.88 10.89 -14.89
C LYS A 220 4.18 10.58 -14.14
N LEU A 221 4.44 9.30 -13.84
CA LEU A 221 5.67 8.90 -13.16
C LEU A 221 6.90 9.17 -14.04
N GLU A 222 6.87 8.83 -15.32
CA GLU A 222 7.98 9.09 -16.26
C GLU A 222 8.32 10.58 -16.34
N ASP A 223 7.30 11.43 -16.39
CA ASP A 223 7.49 12.88 -16.41
C ASP A 223 8.10 13.41 -15.09
N LEU A 224 7.65 12.91 -13.94
CA LEU A 224 8.26 13.24 -12.65
C LEU A 224 9.72 12.78 -12.57
N ARG A 225 10.03 11.57 -13.05
CA ARG A 225 11.37 10.98 -12.97
C ARG A 225 12.42 11.76 -13.76
N LYS A 226 12.04 12.53 -14.77
CA LYS A 226 12.97 13.41 -15.53
C LYS A 226 13.65 14.47 -14.65
N ASN A 227 12.95 14.91 -13.60
CA ASN A 227 13.42 15.97 -12.71
C ASN A 227 13.87 15.45 -11.33
N MET A 228 13.83 14.15 -11.08
CA MET A 228 14.26 13.54 -9.82
C MET A 228 15.78 13.47 -9.74
N SER A 229 16.33 13.70 -8.55
CA SER A 229 17.73 13.40 -8.25
C SER A 229 18.01 11.89 -8.31
N LYS A 230 19.28 11.49 -8.43
CA LYS A 230 19.68 10.09 -8.41
C LYS A 230 19.19 9.34 -7.15
N GLU A 231 19.17 10.01 -6.00
CA GLU A 231 18.68 9.42 -4.75
C GLU A 231 17.16 9.24 -4.76
N GLN A 232 16.41 10.22 -5.25
CA GLN A 232 14.95 10.13 -5.40
C GLN A 232 14.56 9.06 -6.41
N LEU A 233 15.27 8.96 -7.55
CA LEU A 233 15.07 7.88 -8.51
C LEU A 233 15.24 6.51 -7.85
N ARG A 234 16.34 6.33 -7.10
CA ARG A 234 16.61 5.09 -6.39
C ARG A 234 15.56 4.79 -5.31
N ALA A 235 15.13 5.80 -4.55
CA ALA A 235 14.09 5.65 -3.56
C ALA A 235 12.76 5.21 -4.20
N ASN A 236 12.41 5.80 -5.34
CA ASN A 236 11.24 5.43 -6.11
C ASN A 236 11.36 4.00 -6.68
N ASP A 237 12.51 3.61 -7.22
CA ASP A 237 12.76 2.26 -7.71
C ASP A 237 12.61 1.21 -6.60
N VAL A 238 13.18 1.48 -5.42
CA VAL A 238 13.03 0.59 -4.25
C VAL A 238 11.58 0.50 -3.80
N ALA A 239 10.87 1.64 -3.76
CA ALA A 239 9.47 1.69 -3.34
C ALA A 239 8.53 0.89 -4.27
N GLN A 240 8.88 0.74 -5.54
CA GLN A 240 8.15 -0.04 -6.54
C GLN A 240 8.44 -1.55 -6.48
N MET A 241 9.51 -1.97 -5.80
CA MET A 241 9.82 -3.40 -5.69
C MET A 241 8.70 -4.16 -5.01
N LYS A 242 8.44 -5.36 -5.48
CA LYS A 242 7.35 -6.22 -4.98
C LYS A 242 7.47 -6.45 -3.46
N GLY A 243 6.44 -6.04 -2.73
CA GLY A 243 6.38 -6.18 -1.27
C GLY A 243 7.05 -5.06 -0.47
N ALA A 244 7.87 -4.20 -1.07
CA ALA A 244 8.54 -3.10 -0.36
C ALA A 244 7.58 -2.15 0.35
N SER A 245 6.44 -1.90 -0.28
CA SER A 245 5.41 -0.97 0.20
C SER A 245 4.20 -1.67 0.86
N ALA A 246 4.31 -2.95 1.23
CA ALA A 246 3.19 -3.72 1.79
C ALA A 246 2.70 -3.15 3.14
N TRP A 247 3.56 -2.49 3.90
CA TRP A 247 3.23 -1.81 5.15
C TRP A 247 2.24 -0.64 4.97
N LEU A 248 2.27 0.05 3.82
CA LEU A 248 1.33 1.14 3.50
C LEU A 248 -0.07 0.64 3.14
N THR A 249 -0.16 -0.53 2.49
CA THR A 249 -1.43 -1.09 2.03
C THR A 249 -2.06 -2.07 3.04
N SER A 250 -1.53 -2.09 4.26
CA SER A 250 -2.00 -2.97 5.34
C SER A 250 -2.84 -2.20 6.34
N LEU A 251 -3.93 -2.77 6.79
CA LEU A 251 -4.65 -2.25 7.96
C LEU A 251 -3.79 -2.41 9.22
N PRO A 252 -3.89 -1.47 10.19
CA PRO A 252 -3.13 -1.52 11.43
C PRO A 252 -3.70 -2.58 12.40
N LEU A 253 -3.30 -3.85 12.20
CA LEU A 253 -3.72 -4.99 13.02
C LEU A 253 -2.67 -5.29 14.09
N ARG A 254 -2.99 -5.06 15.37
CA ARG A 254 -2.06 -5.26 16.51
C ARG A 254 -1.64 -6.71 16.67
N ASP A 255 -2.58 -7.63 16.64
CA ASP A 255 -2.33 -9.07 16.85
C ASP A 255 -1.42 -9.65 15.77
N GLU A 256 -1.43 -9.05 14.59
CA GLU A 256 -0.54 -9.42 13.49
C GLU A 256 0.80 -8.65 13.51
N GLY A 257 0.99 -7.71 14.41
CA GLY A 257 2.18 -6.86 14.45
C GLY A 257 2.26 -5.82 13.33
N PHE A 258 1.14 -5.54 12.63
CA PHE A 258 1.05 -4.59 11.51
C PHE A 258 0.78 -3.16 11.97
N VAL A 259 1.28 -2.79 13.13
CA VAL A 259 1.15 -1.45 13.70
C VAL A 259 2.51 -0.78 13.76
N LEU A 260 2.54 0.47 13.33
CA LEU A 260 3.63 1.42 13.52
C LEU A 260 3.15 2.49 14.48
N ASN A 261 3.98 2.85 15.46
CA ASN A 261 3.69 4.01 16.28
C ASN A 261 3.84 5.31 15.47
N LYS A 262 3.44 6.43 16.06
CA LYS A 262 3.48 7.74 15.41
C LYS A 262 4.85 8.06 14.80
N ARG A 263 5.94 7.87 15.57
CA ARG A 263 7.30 8.16 15.12
C ARG A 263 7.74 7.19 14.02
N GLU A 264 7.45 5.92 14.18
CA GLU A 264 7.78 4.91 13.17
C GLU A 264 7.11 5.21 11.83
N PHE A 265 5.84 5.62 11.84
CA PHE A 265 5.13 5.96 10.61
C PHE A 265 5.71 7.20 9.93
N PHE A 266 5.95 8.29 10.67
CA PHE A 266 6.54 9.51 10.11
C PHE A 266 7.93 9.28 9.53
N ASP A 267 8.78 8.57 10.27
CA ASP A 267 10.13 8.25 9.81
C ASP A 267 10.11 7.32 8.59
N ALA A 268 9.20 6.34 8.56
CA ALA A 268 9.05 5.44 7.42
C ALA A 268 8.64 6.20 6.13
N ILE A 269 7.70 7.15 6.24
CA ILE A 269 7.32 8.03 5.11
C ILE A 269 8.51 8.88 4.68
N SER A 270 9.20 9.54 5.62
CA SER A 270 10.35 10.38 5.29
C SER A 270 11.49 9.58 4.64
N LEU A 271 11.80 8.40 5.16
CA LEU A 271 12.80 7.49 4.57
C LEU A 271 12.42 7.03 3.16
N ARG A 272 11.13 6.75 2.92
CA ARG A 272 10.61 6.33 1.62
C ARG A 272 10.86 7.35 0.52
N TYR A 273 10.72 8.64 0.82
CA TYR A 273 10.87 9.75 -0.12
C TYR A 273 12.22 10.45 -0.03
N LYS A 274 13.10 10.02 0.87
CA LYS A 274 14.36 10.72 1.18
C LYS A 274 14.13 12.15 1.65
N TRP A 275 13.00 12.40 2.33
CA TRP A 275 12.76 13.66 3.00
C TRP A 275 13.58 13.77 4.30
N ASP A 276 13.82 15.00 4.74
CA ASP A 276 14.58 15.24 5.95
C ASP A 276 13.87 14.71 7.20
N LEU A 277 14.60 13.93 7.97
CA LEU A 277 14.12 13.43 9.24
C LEU A 277 14.30 14.48 10.34
N LYS A 278 13.25 14.78 11.07
CA LYS A 278 13.30 15.76 12.15
C LYS A 278 13.97 15.19 13.39
N ARG A 279 14.61 16.08 14.18
CA ARG A 279 15.18 15.75 15.49
C ARG A 279 16.23 14.64 15.46
N LEU A 280 17.11 14.66 14.47
CA LEU A 280 18.30 13.80 14.45
C LEU A 280 19.49 14.52 15.10
N PRO A 281 20.43 13.80 15.74
CA PRO A 281 21.68 14.37 16.19
C PRO A 281 22.54 14.81 14.98
N LEU A 282 23.36 15.83 15.12
CA LEU A 282 24.24 16.29 14.05
C LEU A 282 25.39 15.30 13.78
N LYS A 283 25.89 14.64 14.84
CA LYS A 283 27.01 13.69 14.76
C LYS A 283 26.67 12.37 15.44
N CYS A 284 27.16 11.30 14.86
CA CYS A 284 27.16 9.95 15.46
C CYS A 284 28.30 9.83 16.49
N VAL A 285 28.18 8.88 17.41
CA VAL A 285 29.27 8.52 18.36
C VAL A 285 30.54 8.00 17.66
N CYS A 286 30.50 7.69 16.38
CA CYS A 286 31.67 7.37 15.56
C CYS A 286 32.33 8.62 14.92
N ASN A 287 31.87 9.84 15.28
CA ASN A 287 32.28 11.15 14.79
C ASN A 287 31.88 11.51 13.34
N GLU A 288 31.24 10.62 12.62
CA GLU A 288 30.67 10.90 11.30
C GLU A 288 29.39 11.76 11.41
N ALA A 289 29.06 12.52 10.35
CA ALA A 289 27.77 13.20 10.26
C ALA A 289 26.62 12.19 10.35
N PHE A 290 25.62 12.47 11.18
CA PHE A 290 24.50 11.57 11.37
C PHE A 290 23.44 11.83 10.31
N THR A 291 23.42 10.99 9.29
CA THR A 291 22.40 10.97 8.23
C THR A 291 21.61 9.67 8.27
N SER A 292 20.46 9.62 7.60
CA SER A 292 19.72 8.37 7.42
C SER A 292 20.57 7.25 6.81
N ASP A 293 21.41 7.58 5.83
CA ASP A 293 22.25 6.60 5.13
C ASP A 293 23.42 6.12 6.01
N HIS A 294 24.02 7.03 6.80
CA HIS A 294 24.98 6.64 7.82
C HIS A 294 24.35 5.72 8.86
N ALA A 295 23.17 6.07 9.34
CA ALA A 295 22.45 5.27 10.34
C ALA A 295 22.18 3.82 9.91
N MET A 296 21.87 3.61 8.62
CA MET A 296 21.62 2.29 8.05
C MET A 296 22.86 1.40 7.93
N GLN A 297 24.08 1.97 8.06
CA GLN A 297 25.35 1.27 7.85
C GLN A 297 26.26 1.30 9.07
N CYS A 298 26.00 2.17 10.03
CA CYS A 298 26.84 2.35 11.20
C CYS A 298 26.81 1.14 12.12
N LYS A 299 27.98 0.54 12.37
CA LYS A 299 28.12 -0.61 13.27
C LYS A 299 27.96 -0.27 14.76
N ARG A 300 28.10 1.03 15.14
CA ARG A 300 27.94 1.46 16.54
C ARG A 300 26.48 1.30 16.97
N GLY A 301 26.28 0.82 18.19
CA GLY A 301 24.98 0.51 18.76
C GLY A 301 24.35 -0.82 18.30
N GLY A 302 25.01 -1.57 17.40
CA GLY A 302 24.57 -2.90 16.98
C GLY A 302 23.29 -2.98 16.11
N TYR A 303 22.72 -1.84 15.68
CA TYR A 303 21.43 -1.82 14.97
C TYR A 303 21.44 -2.54 13.62
N VAL A 304 22.57 -2.55 12.93
CA VAL A 304 22.74 -3.32 11.68
C VAL A 304 22.61 -4.82 11.95
N ILE A 305 23.21 -5.29 13.06
CA ILE A 305 23.12 -6.70 13.50
C ILE A 305 21.68 -7.01 13.97
N ARG A 306 21.09 -6.14 14.78
CA ARG A 306 19.67 -6.32 15.21
C ARG A 306 18.70 -6.40 14.04
N ARG A 307 18.90 -5.57 13.01
CA ARG A 307 18.12 -5.65 11.76
C ARG A 307 18.27 -6.99 11.07
N HIS A 308 19.51 -7.48 10.97
CA HIS A 308 19.80 -8.79 10.42
C HIS A 308 19.09 -9.89 11.23
N ASN A 309 19.28 -9.92 12.55
CA ASN A 309 18.69 -10.91 13.43
C ASN A 309 17.16 -10.95 13.36
N ARG A 310 16.50 -9.78 13.35
CA ARG A 310 15.03 -9.71 13.21
C ARG A 310 14.53 -10.39 11.92
N ILE A 311 15.21 -10.20 10.81
CA ILE A 311 14.85 -10.83 9.53
C ILE A 311 15.18 -12.34 9.56
N ARG A 312 16.32 -12.73 10.13
CA ARG A 312 16.67 -14.12 10.36
C ARG A 312 15.59 -14.85 11.18
N ASP A 313 15.24 -14.28 12.32
CA ASP A 313 14.27 -14.86 13.26
C ASP A 313 12.86 -14.93 12.66
N LEU A 314 12.48 -13.93 11.84
CA LEU A 314 11.25 -13.98 11.06
C LEU A 314 11.23 -15.19 10.09
N PHE A 315 12.30 -15.38 9.33
CA PHE A 315 12.35 -16.50 8.38
C PHE A 315 12.47 -17.84 9.09
N ALA A 316 13.23 -17.93 10.19
CA ALA A 316 13.29 -19.13 11.01
C ALA A 316 11.90 -19.54 11.50
N LYS A 317 11.11 -18.59 12.02
CA LYS A 317 9.72 -18.82 12.46
C LYS A 317 8.80 -19.26 11.31
N LEU A 318 8.94 -18.67 10.14
CA LEU A 318 8.13 -19.07 8.97
C LEU A 318 8.54 -20.44 8.42
N LEU A 319 9.81 -20.80 8.52
CA LEU A 319 10.31 -22.14 8.15
C LEU A 319 9.85 -23.21 9.14
N ASP A 320 9.80 -22.91 10.43
CA ASP A 320 9.31 -23.82 11.47
C ASP A 320 7.86 -24.25 11.25
N ASP A 321 7.07 -23.39 10.58
CA ASP A 321 5.72 -23.74 10.16
C ASP A 321 5.67 -24.81 9.04
N VAL A 322 6.74 -25.03 8.24
CA VAL A 322 6.67 -25.83 6.98
C VAL A 322 7.81 -26.80 6.76
N ALA A 323 8.78 -26.83 7.65
CA ALA A 323 9.97 -27.67 7.59
C ALA A 323 10.28 -28.24 8.98
N ASP A 324 11.11 -29.26 9.05
CA ASP A 324 11.48 -29.92 10.29
C ASP A 324 12.87 -29.47 10.78
N GLY A 325 13.08 -29.55 12.10
CA GLY A 325 14.40 -29.36 12.71
C GLY A 325 15.04 -28.02 12.36
N VAL A 326 14.27 -26.92 12.41
CA VAL A 326 14.77 -25.57 12.15
C VAL A 326 15.76 -25.17 13.21
N GLN A 327 16.94 -24.74 12.77
CA GLN A 327 18.03 -24.28 13.63
C GLN A 327 18.43 -22.85 13.26
N VAL A 328 18.64 -22.02 14.27
CA VAL A 328 19.17 -20.67 14.13
C VAL A 328 20.66 -20.69 14.46
N GLU A 329 21.48 -20.08 13.60
CA GLU A 329 22.94 -20.08 13.71
C GLU A 329 23.56 -21.49 13.82
N PRO A 330 23.15 -22.46 12.96
CA PRO A 330 23.73 -23.80 13.00
C PRO A 330 25.23 -23.73 12.71
N PRO A 331 26.09 -24.38 13.51
CA PRO A 331 27.50 -24.55 13.18
C PRO A 331 27.62 -25.48 11.97
N LEU A 332 28.53 -25.17 11.06
CA LEU A 332 28.90 -26.06 9.97
C LEU A 332 29.88 -27.11 10.45
N GLN A 333 29.84 -28.30 9.86
CA GLN A 333 30.78 -29.36 10.16
C GLN A 333 32.23 -28.93 9.83
N PRO A 334 33.22 -29.33 10.62
CA PRO A 334 34.62 -29.04 10.32
C PRO A 334 35.05 -29.72 9.01
N LEU A 335 35.97 -29.08 8.29
CA LEU A 335 36.56 -29.67 7.10
C LEU A 335 37.44 -30.86 7.49
N THR A 336 37.30 -31.95 6.79
CA THR A 336 38.05 -33.23 7.04
C THR A 336 39.01 -33.59 5.90
N GLY A 337 39.23 -32.69 4.95
CA GLY A 337 40.13 -32.87 3.82
C GLY A 337 39.50 -32.47 2.47
N GLU A 338 38.31 -31.89 2.49
CA GLU A 338 37.63 -31.42 1.29
C GLU A 338 38.39 -30.25 0.66
N GLU A 339 38.60 -30.31 -0.65
CA GLU A 339 39.19 -29.23 -1.42
C GLU A 339 38.11 -28.23 -1.86
N LEU A 340 38.05 -27.09 -1.17
CA LEU A 340 37.12 -26.03 -1.48
C LEU A 340 37.75 -24.98 -2.41
N PRO A 341 36.96 -24.28 -3.26
CA PRO A 341 37.44 -23.14 -4.04
C PRO A 341 38.07 -22.06 -3.15
N ALA A 342 39.04 -21.31 -3.66
CA ALA A 342 39.83 -20.33 -2.92
C ALA A 342 39.00 -19.23 -2.19
N ASN A 343 37.80 -18.97 -2.65
CA ASN A 343 36.89 -17.98 -2.06
C ASN A 343 35.80 -18.60 -1.19
N ALA A 344 35.79 -19.90 -0.98
CA ALA A 344 34.86 -20.57 -0.10
C ALA A 344 35.26 -20.38 1.36
N ASN A 345 34.29 -20.36 2.25
CA ASN A 345 34.52 -20.26 3.68
C ASN A 345 35.15 -21.56 4.21
N SER A 346 36.34 -21.44 4.76
CA SER A 346 37.13 -22.56 5.33
C SER A 346 37.29 -22.46 6.86
N GLU A 347 36.59 -21.49 7.51
CA GLU A 347 36.65 -21.32 8.96
C GLU A 347 36.06 -22.54 9.70
N SER A 348 36.79 -23.03 10.75
CA SER A 348 36.36 -24.19 11.53
C SER A 348 35.06 -23.96 12.32
N GLU A 349 34.82 -22.72 12.75
CA GLU A 349 33.65 -22.33 13.51
C GLU A 349 32.58 -21.58 12.66
N ALA A 350 32.59 -21.79 11.34
CA ALA A 350 31.66 -21.17 10.45
C ALA A 350 30.21 -21.53 10.82
N ARG A 351 29.31 -20.54 10.70
CA ARG A 351 27.89 -20.72 10.95
C ARG A 351 27.09 -20.11 9.81
N LEU A 352 25.94 -20.68 9.54
CA LEU A 352 24.93 -20.08 8.67
C LEU A 352 23.77 -19.55 9.52
N ASP A 353 22.93 -18.70 8.95
CA ASP A 353 21.89 -18.01 9.74
C ASP A 353 20.74 -18.93 10.13
N VAL A 354 20.28 -19.78 9.20
CA VAL A 354 19.17 -20.72 9.44
C VAL A 354 19.42 -22.02 8.68
N ALA A 355 19.09 -23.17 9.28
CA ALA A 355 18.96 -24.45 8.61
C ALA A 355 17.57 -25.03 8.85
N ALA A 356 17.05 -25.78 7.87
CA ALA A 356 15.74 -26.43 7.94
C ALA A 356 15.73 -27.69 7.09
N ARG A 357 15.21 -28.79 7.63
CA ARG A 357 15.10 -30.07 6.90
C ARG A 357 13.82 -30.15 6.08
N GLY A 358 13.89 -30.69 4.87
CA GLY A 358 12.71 -30.97 4.06
C GLY A 358 12.09 -29.73 3.38
N PHE A 359 12.80 -28.62 3.31
CA PHE A 359 12.27 -27.41 2.68
C PHE A 359 12.27 -27.49 1.16
N TRP A 360 13.41 -27.73 0.53
CA TRP A 360 13.52 -27.89 -0.93
C TRP A 360 13.20 -29.33 -1.37
N GLN A 361 13.86 -30.29 -0.78
CA GLN A 361 13.66 -31.70 -1.01
C GLN A 361 13.41 -32.44 0.31
N GLN A 362 12.64 -33.49 0.27
CA GLN A 362 12.35 -34.31 1.45
C GLN A 362 13.66 -34.91 1.98
N TYR A 363 13.87 -34.85 3.29
CA TYR A 363 15.07 -35.31 4.02
C TYR A 363 16.36 -34.51 3.81
N GLU A 364 16.43 -33.60 2.85
CA GLU A 364 17.57 -32.73 2.64
C GLU A 364 17.61 -31.59 3.67
N MET A 365 18.81 -31.26 4.17
CA MET A 365 19.02 -30.05 4.97
C MET A 365 19.24 -28.86 4.04
N ALA A 366 18.40 -27.86 4.16
CA ALA A 366 18.53 -26.59 3.46
C ALA A 366 19.14 -25.54 4.39
N PHE A 367 20.17 -24.86 3.94
CA PHE A 367 20.86 -23.80 4.66
C PHE A 367 20.59 -22.43 4.03
N PHE A 368 20.40 -21.44 4.87
CA PHE A 368 20.08 -20.07 4.48
C PHE A 368 21.02 -19.08 5.12
N ASP A 369 21.53 -18.13 4.34
CA ASP A 369 22.31 -16.98 4.84
C ASP A 369 21.62 -15.69 4.46
N ILE A 370 21.30 -14.88 5.48
CA ILE A 370 20.51 -13.66 5.34
C ILE A 370 21.43 -12.43 5.18
N ARG A 371 21.17 -11.63 4.17
CA ARG A 371 21.86 -10.36 3.95
C ARG A 371 20.85 -9.22 3.80
N VAL A 372 20.91 -8.25 4.73
CA VAL A 372 20.12 -7.01 4.60
C VAL A 372 21.07 -5.85 4.34
N PHE A 373 21.04 -5.29 3.13
CA PHE A 373 21.93 -4.20 2.72
C PHE A 373 21.18 -2.87 2.51
N SER A 374 21.90 -1.75 2.64
CA SER A 374 21.36 -0.42 2.31
C SER A 374 21.66 -0.08 0.85
N PRO A 375 20.64 0.15 0.00
CA PRO A 375 20.86 0.49 -1.41
C PRO A 375 21.41 1.91 -1.61
N PHE A 376 21.47 2.73 -0.55
CA PHE A 376 21.99 4.10 -0.55
C PHE A 376 23.43 4.21 -0.05
N ALA A 377 24.13 3.08 0.10
CA ALA A 377 25.56 3.13 0.42
C ALA A 377 26.34 3.84 -0.70
N LYS A 378 27.34 4.65 -0.32
CA LYS A 378 28.15 5.40 -1.29
C LYS A 378 28.77 4.51 -2.37
N SER A 379 29.16 3.27 -2.02
CA SER A 379 29.71 2.28 -2.94
C SER A 379 28.73 1.85 -4.05
N TYR A 380 27.42 2.10 -3.87
CA TYR A 380 26.38 1.72 -4.84
C TYR A 380 25.86 2.88 -5.69
N ALA A 381 26.47 4.08 -5.59
CA ALA A 381 25.96 5.29 -6.23
C ALA A 381 25.61 5.14 -7.73
N ASN A 382 26.39 4.32 -8.45
CA ASN A 382 26.23 4.12 -9.90
C ASN A 382 25.88 2.67 -10.27
N ILE A 383 25.44 1.84 -9.31
CA ILE A 383 25.08 0.45 -9.52
C ILE A 383 23.55 0.31 -9.54
N SER A 384 22.99 -0.42 -10.49
CA SER A 384 21.55 -0.68 -10.52
C SER A 384 21.11 -1.57 -9.36
N LEU A 385 19.86 -1.45 -8.90
CA LEU A 385 19.32 -2.28 -7.82
C LEU A 385 19.44 -3.78 -8.13
N GLU A 386 19.15 -4.18 -9.35
CA GLU A 386 19.23 -5.56 -9.79
C GLU A 386 20.69 -6.08 -9.68
N SER A 387 21.66 -5.28 -10.12
CA SER A 387 23.09 -5.63 -10.02
C SER A 387 23.55 -5.74 -8.57
N MET A 388 23.02 -4.89 -7.66
CA MET A 388 23.33 -5.01 -6.23
C MET A 388 22.85 -6.35 -5.67
N PHE A 389 21.60 -6.71 -5.91
CA PHE A 389 21.04 -7.99 -5.46
C PHE A 389 21.86 -9.17 -6.01
N ARG A 390 22.10 -9.20 -7.33
CA ARG A 390 22.92 -10.25 -7.97
C ARG A 390 24.32 -10.35 -7.38
N SER A 391 24.97 -9.22 -7.13
CA SER A 391 26.31 -9.19 -6.54
C SER A 391 26.34 -9.79 -5.15
N HIS A 392 25.36 -9.46 -4.30
CA HIS A 392 25.26 -10.03 -2.96
C HIS A 392 24.93 -11.51 -2.98
N GLU A 393 23.99 -11.96 -3.81
CA GLU A 393 23.66 -13.39 -3.97
C GLU A 393 24.85 -14.18 -4.48
N ALA A 394 25.55 -13.68 -5.50
CA ALA A 394 26.73 -14.33 -6.04
C ALA A 394 27.89 -14.38 -5.03
N ALA A 395 28.07 -13.31 -4.21
CA ALA A 395 29.09 -13.31 -3.16
C ALA A 395 28.82 -14.40 -2.12
N LYS A 396 27.58 -14.53 -1.66
CA LYS A 396 27.18 -15.55 -0.69
C LYS A 396 27.24 -16.96 -1.26
N LYS A 397 26.91 -17.16 -2.54
CA LYS A 397 27.08 -18.46 -3.21
C LYS A 397 28.54 -18.84 -3.30
N ARG A 398 29.43 -17.92 -3.68
CA ARG A 398 30.88 -18.22 -3.70
C ARG A 398 31.43 -18.57 -2.32
N GLU A 399 30.90 -17.94 -1.27
CA GLU A 399 31.33 -18.13 0.11
C GLU A 399 30.90 -19.50 0.69
N TYR A 400 29.66 -19.95 0.42
CA TYR A 400 29.08 -21.07 1.15
C TYR A 400 28.57 -22.24 0.28
N ASN A 401 28.27 -22.04 -1.00
CA ASN A 401 27.58 -23.06 -1.79
C ASN A 401 28.35 -24.38 -1.85
N GLU A 402 29.62 -24.33 -2.23
CA GLU A 402 30.44 -25.54 -2.36
C GLU A 402 30.68 -26.21 -1.01
N ARG A 403 30.91 -25.45 0.05
CA ARG A 403 31.04 -25.99 1.39
C ARG A 403 29.80 -26.76 1.84
N VAL A 404 28.61 -26.17 1.63
CA VAL A 404 27.36 -26.84 1.99
C VAL A 404 27.11 -28.08 1.16
N ILE A 405 27.43 -28.08 -0.14
CA ILE A 405 27.22 -29.24 -0.99
C ILE A 405 28.22 -30.37 -0.60
N GLN A 406 29.50 -30.06 -0.42
CA GLN A 406 30.55 -31.08 -0.24
C GLN A 406 30.63 -31.60 1.20
N VAL A 407 30.36 -30.74 2.19
CA VAL A 407 30.56 -31.08 3.62
C VAL A 407 29.24 -31.38 4.32
N GLU A 408 28.21 -30.53 4.12
CA GLU A 408 26.90 -30.69 4.77
C GLU A 408 25.98 -31.65 3.98
N HIS A 409 26.29 -31.94 2.72
CA HIS A 409 25.43 -32.71 1.80
C HIS A 409 24.01 -32.16 1.69
N GLY A 410 23.89 -30.82 1.70
CA GLY A 410 22.64 -30.07 1.68
C GLY A 410 22.60 -29.04 0.58
N SER A 411 21.56 -28.23 0.59
CA SER A 411 21.37 -27.11 -0.34
C SER A 411 21.61 -25.76 0.34
N PHE A 412 22.15 -24.81 -0.41
CA PHE A 412 22.41 -23.45 0.06
C PHE A 412 21.54 -22.42 -0.69
N THR A 413 20.94 -21.49 0.04
CA THR A 413 20.14 -20.40 -0.53
C THR A 413 20.50 -19.07 0.12
N PRO A 414 21.06 -18.09 -0.62
CA PRO A 414 21.26 -16.76 -0.12
C PRO A 414 19.91 -16.01 -0.03
N VAL A 415 19.63 -15.40 1.12
CA VAL A 415 18.42 -14.61 1.36
C VAL A 415 18.81 -13.14 1.42
N VAL A 416 18.75 -12.44 0.29
CA VAL A 416 19.22 -11.06 0.14
C VAL A 416 18.04 -10.09 0.04
N LEU A 417 17.98 -9.15 0.98
CA LEU A 417 16.96 -8.09 1.05
C LEU A 417 17.60 -6.70 1.10
N SER A 418 16.93 -5.73 0.52
CA SER A 418 17.24 -4.33 0.78
C SER A 418 16.63 -3.91 2.13
N ALA A 419 17.34 -3.07 2.88
CA ALA A 419 16.81 -2.49 4.11
C ALA A 419 15.50 -1.72 3.90
N PHE A 420 15.25 -1.23 2.70
CA PHE A 420 14.06 -0.45 2.33
C PHE A 420 12.97 -1.30 1.63
N GLY A 421 13.12 -2.60 1.66
CA GLY A 421 12.22 -3.53 0.97
C GLY A 421 12.80 -4.00 -0.37
N GLY A 422 12.07 -4.91 -1.00
CA GLY A 422 12.57 -5.64 -2.15
C GLY A 422 13.48 -6.80 -1.80
N MET A 423 13.62 -7.75 -2.70
CA MET A 423 14.37 -8.98 -2.52
C MET A 423 15.06 -9.42 -3.81
N GLY A 424 16.17 -10.12 -3.68
CA GLY A 424 16.89 -10.72 -4.79
C GLY A 424 16.13 -11.90 -5.42
N TYR A 425 16.66 -12.42 -6.52
CA TYR A 425 16.03 -13.50 -7.26
C TYR A 425 15.92 -14.79 -6.42
N GLU A 426 17.03 -15.20 -5.75
CA GLU A 426 17.04 -16.40 -4.92
C GLU A 426 16.09 -16.27 -3.72
N THR A 427 16.07 -15.10 -3.10
CA THR A 427 15.10 -14.78 -2.04
C THR A 427 13.66 -14.87 -2.56
N GLY A 428 13.41 -14.40 -3.77
CA GLY A 428 12.10 -14.50 -4.43
C GLY A 428 11.65 -15.94 -4.62
N ARG A 429 12.57 -16.83 -5.05
CA ARG A 429 12.33 -18.29 -5.18
C ARG A 429 12.04 -18.92 -3.81
N PHE A 430 12.86 -18.61 -2.81
CA PHE A 430 12.69 -19.08 -1.43
C PHE A 430 11.31 -18.68 -0.88
N VAL A 431 10.94 -17.39 -0.94
CA VAL A 431 9.65 -16.90 -0.50
C VAL A 431 8.49 -17.51 -1.30
N GLY A 432 8.69 -17.74 -2.60
CA GLY A 432 7.71 -18.43 -3.44
C GLY A 432 7.42 -19.86 -2.96
N LYS A 433 8.47 -20.63 -2.64
CA LYS A 433 8.33 -21.99 -2.10
C LYS A 433 7.70 -21.99 -0.70
N LEU A 434 8.08 -21.03 0.12
CA LEU A 434 7.51 -20.83 1.45
C LEU A 434 6.00 -20.55 1.39
N ILE A 435 5.56 -19.70 0.44
CA ILE A 435 4.13 -19.42 0.17
C ILE A 435 3.40 -20.69 -0.23
N GLU A 436 3.98 -21.48 -1.13
CA GLU A 436 3.40 -22.75 -1.59
C GLU A 436 3.16 -23.70 -0.41
N LYS A 437 4.20 -24.01 0.36
CA LYS A 437 4.13 -24.91 1.50
C LYS A 437 3.16 -24.43 2.60
N LEU A 438 3.18 -23.14 2.92
CA LEU A 438 2.25 -22.57 3.91
C LEU A 438 0.80 -22.58 3.41
N SER A 439 0.59 -22.31 2.12
CA SER A 439 -0.75 -22.39 1.48
C SER A 439 -1.33 -23.80 1.57
N GLU A 440 -0.53 -24.81 1.26
CA GLU A 440 -0.89 -26.21 1.36
C GLU A 440 -1.19 -26.61 2.81
N LYS A 441 -0.29 -26.30 3.76
CA LYS A 441 -0.46 -26.64 5.17
C LYS A 441 -1.68 -25.97 5.81
N ARG A 442 -1.92 -24.69 5.48
CA ARG A 442 -3.02 -23.90 6.07
C ARG A 442 -4.33 -24.00 5.29
N GLN A 443 -4.36 -24.74 4.19
CA GLN A 443 -5.53 -24.86 3.30
C GLN A 443 -6.06 -23.46 2.88
N THR A 444 -5.15 -22.52 2.60
CA THR A 444 -5.45 -21.11 2.33
C THR A 444 -4.91 -20.72 0.96
N GLU A 445 -5.59 -19.84 0.25
CA GLU A 445 -5.16 -19.38 -1.07
C GLU A 445 -3.74 -18.77 -1.06
N LYS A 446 -2.94 -19.09 -2.08
CA LYS A 446 -1.57 -18.59 -2.25
C LYS A 446 -1.48 -17.06 -2.22
N SER A 447 -2.50 -16.38 -2.73
CA SER A 447 -2.60 -14.91 -2.74
C SER A 447 -2.65 -14.31 -1.33
N VAL A 448 -3.41 -14.93 -0.43
CA VAL A 448 -3.58 -14.52 0.97
C VAL A 448 -2.27 -14.74 1.74
N VAL A 449 -1.68 -15.94 1.61
CA VAL A 449 -0.40 -16.26 2.25
C VAL A 449 0.73 -15.35 1.74
N ALA A 450 0.79 -15.11 0.43
CA ALA A 450 1.77 -14.20 -0.17
C ALA A 450 1.64 -12.77 0.37
N SER A 451 0.41 -12.30 0.52
CA SER A 451 0.14 -10.98 1.11
C SER A 451 0.60 -10.91 2.56
N TYR A 452 0.30 -11.93 3.36
CA TYR A 452 0.71 -12.04 4.75
C TYR A 452 2.24 -12.01 4.90
N ILE A 453 2.97 -12.87 4.18
CA ILE A 453 4.44 -12.94 4.27
C ILE A 453 5.08 -11.60 3.87
N ARG A 454 4.62 -10.99 2.76
CA ARG A 454 5.14 -9.70 2.33
C ARG A 454 4.91 -8.59 3.35
N ARG A 455 3.75 -8.59 4.03
CA ARG A 455 3.46 -7.66 5.12
C ARG A 455 4.42 -7.88 6.28
N LYS A 456 4.61 -9.12 6.76
CA LYS A 456 5.55 -9.45 7.84
C LYS A 456 6.95 -8.94 7.53
N ILE A 457 7.50 -9.25 6.35
CA ILE A 457 8.83 -8.79 5.91
C ILE A 457 8.89 -7.25 5.88
N SER A 458 7.87 -6.62 5.28
CA SER A 458 7.83 -5.17 5.10
C SER A 458 7.79 -4.42 6.44
N PHE A 459 6.97 -4.87 7.40
CA PHE A 459 6.90 -4.27 8.74
C PHE A 459 8.20 -4.46 9.53
N GLU A 460 8.80 -5.66 9.49
CA GLU A 460 10.07 -5.90 10.17
C GLU A 460 11.21 -5.03 9.61
N LEU A 461 11.25 -4.85 8.28
CA LEU A 461 12.22 -3.95 7.65
C LEU A 461 11.98 -2.49 8.06
N VAL A 462 10.74 -2.00 8.03
CA VAL A 462 10.40 -0.62 8.43
C VAL A 462 10.77 -0.36 9.90
N LYS A 463 10.34 -1.22 10.83
CA LYS A 463 10.69 -1.10 12.25
C LYS A 463 12.21 -1.14 12.47
N SER A 464 12.91 -1.96 11.72
CA SER A 464 14.37 -2.04 11.78
C SER A 464 15.06 -0.80 11.22
N GLN A 465 14.52 -0.18 10.14
CA GLN A 465 15.01 1.11 9.63
C GLN A 465 14.88 2.20 10.69
N VAL A 466 13.70 2.33 11.30
CA VAL A 466 13.46 3.33 12.34
C VAL A 466 14.37 3.10 13.54
N ALA A 467 14.56 1.84 13.96
CA ALA A 467 15.52 1.51 15.01
C ALA A 467 16.97 1.91 14.64
N CYS A 468 17.39 1.74 13.39
CA CYS A 468 18.69 2.21 12.92
C CYS A 468 18.83 3.74 13.02
N VAL A 469 17.76 4.49 12.76
CA VAL A 469 17.77 5.96 12.77
C VAL A 469 17.62 6.51 14.19
N ARG A 470 16.72 5.96 15.00
CA ARG A 470 16.34 6.50 16.32
C ARG A 470 17.05 5.84 17.49
N GLY A 471 17.65 4.68 17.28
CA GLY A 471 18.27 3.92 18.34
C GLY A 471 19.49 4.64 18.98
N SER A 472 19.61 4.53 20.30
CA SER A 472 20.74 5.10 21.05
C SER A 472 22.05 4.40 20.68
N ARG A 473 23.10 5.18 20.38
CA ARG A 473 24.45 4.70 20.08
C ARG A 473 25.47 5.07 21.15
N ASN A 474 25.01 5.51 22.33
CA ASN A 474 25.90 5.85 23.44
C ASN A 474 26.77 4.64 23.80
N LEU A 475 28.01 4.90 24.22
CA LEU A 475 28.90 3.87 24.78
C LEU A 475 28.17 3.21 25.97
N TRP A 476 27.98 1.92 25.89
CA TRP A 476 27.35 1.13 26.95
C TRP A 476 28.15 1.29 28.24
N LYS A 477 27.58 1.94 29.24
CA LYS A 477 27.82 1.51 30.60
C LYS A 477 26.95 0.27 30.79
N LYS A 478 27.58 -0.83 31.17
CA LYS A 478 26.89 -2.09 31.46
C LYS A 478 25.87 -1.81 32.57
N LEU A 479 24.64 -1.47 32.19
CA LEU A 479 23.52 -1.48 33.13
C LEU A 479 23.22 -2.96 33.37
N VAL A 480 23.51 -3.43 34.56
CA VAL A 480 23.00 -4.71 35.06
C VAL A 480 21.51 -4.46 35.28
N LEU A 481 20.71 -4.74 34.26
CA LEU A 481 19.26 -4.71 34.37
C LEU A 481 18.84 -6.04 35.00
N ASP A 482 18.02 -5.95 36.03
CA ASP A 482 17.36 -7.09 36.61
C ASP A 482 16.46 -7.75 35.54
N THR A 483 16.50 -9.06 35.40
CA THR A 483 15.96 -9.81 34.28
C THR A 483 14.44 -9.77 34.11
N GLY A 484 13.72 -9.08 35.01
CA GLY A 484 12.26 -8.92 34.95
C GLY A 484 11.74 -7.80 34.05
N ASP A 485 12.58 -6.80 33.70
CA ASP A 485 12.12 -5.58 33.03
C ASP A 485 12.53 -5.47 31.54
N ILE A 486 13.10 -6.52 30.97
CA ILE A 486 13.75 -6.50 29.64
C ILE A 486 12.74 -6.21 28.50
N GLU A 487 11.50 -6.67 28.59
CA GLU A 487 10.50 -6.48 27.54
C GLU A 487 9.96 -5.03 27.48
N VAL A 488 9.84 -4.35 28.62
CA VAL A 488 9.30 -2.98 28.70
C VAL A 488 10.38 -1.95 28.33
N VAL A 489 11.63 -2.20 28.72
CA VAL A 489 12.77 -1.30 28.46
C VAL A 489 13.19 -1.30 27.00
N ASP A 490 13.03 -2.42 26.28
CA ASP A 490 13.40 -2.53 24.86
C ASP A 490 12.46 -1.72 23.94
N GLN A 491 11.24 -1.43 24.38
CA GLN A 491 10.31 -0.57 23.60
C GLN A 491 10.47 0.92 23.89
N GLN A 492 10.89 1.33 25.08
CA GLN A 492 10.98 2.76 25.48
C GLN A 492 12.40 3.34 25.40
N ALA A 493 13.43 2.57 25.67
CA ALA A 493 14.81 3.08 25.73
C ALA A 493 15.51 3.20 24.37
N ASN A 494 14.92 2.71 23.30
CA ASN A 494 15.54 2.68 21.98
C ASN A 494 15.18 3.85 21.07
N ILE A 495 14.33 4.78 21.49
CA ILE A 495 13.89 5.90 20.66
C ILE A 495 14.35 7.21 21.31
N VAL A 496 15.40 7.81 20.75
CA VAL A 496 15.84 9.17 21.11
C VAL A 496 14.88 10.16 20.43
N GLY A 497 14.11 10.88 21.22
CA GLY A 497 13.30 12.02 20.81
C GLY A 497 11.82 11.72 20.65
N SER A 498 11.12 11.70 21.75
CA SER A 498 9.68 12.03 21.84
C SER A 498 9.49 13.55 21.80
#